data_98570928e9299f1776f98e2a03216457
#
_entry.id   98570928e9299f1776f98e2a03216457
#
_cell.length_a   1.000
_cell.length_b   1.000
_cell.length_c   1.000
_cell.angle_alpha   90.00
_cell.angle_beta   90.00
_cell.angle_gamma   90.00
#
_symmetry.space_group_name_H-M   'P 1'
#
loop_
_entity.id
_entity.type
_entity.pdbx_description
1 polymer ?
#
loop_
_entity_poly.entity_id
_entity_poly.type
_entity_poly.pdbx_seq_one_letter_code
_entity_poly.pdbx_strand_id
1 'polypeptide(L)'
;MKPKHTLGANVGAIPNGFRLSIPDGDNRRYRLAQLDDYAKSAREDFPHRSSLSLSLRARASSESISGTWGFGLWNDPFGFSFGFGGNPRRVPTLPNAIWFFHASKENYLSFSNKPGNGFLVQAFRSPTLPLGRLARIGTTLPFSRTKARVLMSKIVEEDGIRLSVDVTEWHAYRFEWRPKRSAFWVDDTLVLETSVSPRPPLGLVIWIDNQYATWKPDGQLGFGVLENDEAWLEIEAIAISEK
;
A
#
# COMPACT_ATOMS: atom_id res chain seq x y z
N MET A 1 3.28 14.74 9.17
CA MET A 1 3.03 14.24 7.79
C MET A 1 3.24 15.36 6.80
N LYS A 2 3.66 15.03 5.57
CA LYS A 2 3.91 16.01 4.50
C LYS A 2 3.07 15.65 3.30
N PRO A 3 2.40 16.64 2.66
CA PRO A 3 1.67 16.41 1.44
C PRO A 3 2.62 16.25 0.24
N LYS A 4 2.26 15.32 -0.64
CA LYS A 4 2.84 15.11 -1.96
C LYS A 4 1.69 14.91 -2.94
N HIS A 5 1.67 15.63 -4.04
CA HIS A 5 0.63 15.46 -5.05
C HIS A 5 1.17 15.80 -6.45
N THR A 6 0.54 15.23 -7.45
CA THR A 6 0.77 15.57 -8.87
C THR A 6 -0.06 16.77 -9.28
N LEU A 7 0.18 17.31 -10.47
CA LEU A 7 -0.59 18.44 -11.02
C LEU A 7 -2.09 18.10 -11.06
N GLY A 8 -2.92 18.98 -10.52
CA GLY A 8 -4.38 18.83 -10.44
C GLY A 8 -4.88 18.01 -9.26
N ALA A 9 -4.04 17.15 -8.66
CA ALA A 9 -4.37 16.47 -7.42
C ALA A 9 -4.15 17.39 -6.20
N ASN A 10 -4.81 17.13 -5.10
CA ASN A 10 -4.78 17.98 -3.92
C ASN A 10 -4.80 17.19 -2.62
N VAL A 11 -4.18 17.76 -1.59
CA VAL A 11 -4.30 17.35 -0.20
C VAL A 11 -4.78 18.55 0.60
N GLY A 12 -6.07 18.61 0.86
CA GLY A 12 -6.74 19.70 1.57
C GLY A 12 -7.06 19.33 3.03
N ALA A 13 -7.02 20.32 3.90
CA ALA A 13 -7.50 20.13 5.28
C ALA A 13 -9.04 20.10 5.31
N ILE A 14 -9.59 19.23 6.14
CA ILE A 14 -11.01 19.20 6.54
C ILE A 14 -11.09 19.29 8.08
N PRO A 15 -12.25 19.52 8.67
CA PRO A 15 -12.39 19.46 10.12
C PRO A 15 -11.86 18.12 10.66
N ASN A 16 -10.85 18.20 11.55
CA ASN A 16 -10.16 17.05 12.18
C ASN A 16 -9.39 16.09 11.25
N GLY A 17 -9.10 16.49 10.00
CA GLY A 17 -8.43 15.57 9.09
C GLY A 17 -8.02 16.17 7.75
N PHE A 18 -8.00 15.30 6.73
CA PHE A 18 -7.56 15.63 5.38
C PHE A 18 -8.46 14.98 4.33
N ARG A 19 -8.64 15.68 3.22
CA ARG A 19 -9.15 15.11 1.97
C ARG A 19 -8.01 15.06 0.96
N LEU A 20 -7.75 13.86 0.45
CA LEU A 20 -6.84 13.60 -0.65
C LEU A 20 -7.69 13.42 -1.91
N SER A 21 -7.46 14.19 -2.97
CA SER A 21 -8.26 14.10 -4.19
C SER A 21 -7.39 14.04 -5.43
N ILE A 22 -7.85 13.28 -6.42
CA ILE A 22 -7.30 13.22 -7.77
C ILE A 22 -8.38 13.65 -8.75
N PRO A 23 -8.06 14.47 -9.77
CA PRO A 23 -9.02 14.86 -10.81
C PRO A 23 -9.33 13.67 -11.73
N ASP A 24 -10.39 13.80 -12.48
CA ASP A 24 -10.67 12.94 -13.63
C ASP A 24 -9.57 13.01 -14.69
N GLY A 25 -9.50 12.02 -15.54
CA GLY A 25 -8.65 12.07 -16.71
C GLY A 25 -8.24 10.71 -17.27
N ASP A 26 -7.57 10.79 -18.42
CA ASP A 26 -7.14 9.65 -19.22
C ASP A 26 -5.98 8.84 -18.58
N ASN A 27 -5.63 7.73 -19.21
CA ASN A 27 -4.57 6.82 -18.79
C ASN A 27 -3.15 7.25 -19.24
N ARG A 28 -2.96 8.52 -19.60
CA ARG A 28 -1.65 9.05 -20.04
C ARG A 28 -0.86 9.70 -18.89
N ARG A 29 -1.54 10.06 -17.81
CA ARG A 29 -0.94 10.81 -16.70
C ARG A 29 -1.18 10.14 -15.38
N TYR A 30 -0.10 10.02 -14.61
CA TYR A 30 -0.17 9.59 -13.22
C TYR A 30 -0.73 10.71 -12.35
N ARG A 31 -1.74 10.35 -11.54
CA ARG A 31 -2.39 11.22 -10.56
C ARG A 31 -2.22 10.64 -9.19
N LEU A 32 -1.70 11.44 -8.28
CA LEU A 32 -1.43 11.03 -6.90
C LEU A 32 -1.74 12.17 -5.94
N ALA A 33 -2.46 11.88 -4.88
CA ALA A 33 -2.46 12.66 -3.65
C ALA A 33 -2.02 11.76 -2.49
N GLN A 34 -1.03 12.21 -1.71
CA GLN A 34 -0.40 11.42 -0.65
C GLN A 34 -0.03 12.28 0.54
N LEU A 35 -0.18 11.70 1.73
CA LEU A 35 0.41 12.17 2.99
C LEU A 35 1.39 11.12 3.50
N ASP A 36 2.60 11.53 3.86
CA ASP A 36 3.59 10.64 4.44
C ASP A 36 4.48 11.34 5.48
N ASP A 37 5.21 10.56 6.27
CA ASP A 37 6.15 11.06 7.27
C ASP A 37 7.62 10.66 7.00
N TYR A 38 7.87 9.98 5.87
CA TYR A 38 9.17 9.38 5.55
C TYR A 38 9.82 9.90 4.25
N ALA A 39 9.14 10.74 3.45
CA ALA A 39 9.58 11.08 2.08
C ALA A 39 11.02 11.62 1.99
N LYS A 40 11.49 12.32 3.03
CA LYS A 40 12.85 12.92 3.09
C LYS A 40 13.88 12.05 3.81
N SER A 41 13.49 10.93 4.40
CA SER A 41 14.35 10.05 5.19
C SER A 41 14.92 8.93 4.33
N ALA A 42 16.13 8.45 4.64
CA ALA A 42 16.57 7.16 4.15
C ALA A 42 15.68 6.05 4.72
N ARG A 43 15.62 4.88 4.08
CA ARG A 43 14.67 3.83 4.51
C ARG A 43 14.97 3.30 5.91
N GLU A 44 16.24 3.20 6.27
CA GLU A 44 16.72 2.85 7.61
C GLU A 44 16.30 3.83 8.72
N ASP A 45 16.01 5.08 8.33
CA ASP A 45 15.60 6.18 9.22
C ASP A 45 14.08 6.40 9.26
N PHE A 46 13.29 5.49 8.71
CA PHE A 46 11.84 5.59 8.80
C PHE A 46 11.40 5.56 10.28
N PRO A 47 10.36 6.37 10.65
CA PRO A 47 10.14 6.70 12.05
C PRO A 47 9.58 5.56 12.90
N HIS A 48 8.89 4.58 12.28
CA HIS A 48 8.10 3.62 13.06
C HIS A 48 8.80 2.28 13.25
N ARG A 49 8.67 1.76 14.48
CA ARG A 49 9.12 0.43 14.88
C ARG A 49 7.92 -0.39 15.36
N SER A 50 8.06 -1.71 15.51
CA SER A 50 7.01 -2.58 16.03
C SER A 50 6.66 -2.24 17.49
N SER A 51 5.49 -2.70 17.94
CA SER A 51 4.83 -2.38 19.19
C SER A 51 4.10 -1.03 19.17
N LEU A 52 3.43 -0.77 18.06
CA LEU A 52 2.54 0.38 17.92
C LEU A 52 1.14 -0.04 17.44
N SER A 53 0.19 0.88 17.58
CA SER A 53 -1.10 0.85 16.87
C SER A 53 -1.33 2.14 16.10
N LEU A 54 -1.93 2.02 14.91
CA LEU A 54 -2.50 3.11 14.15
C LEU A 54 -4.02 3.01 14.22
N SER A 55 -4.69 4.11 14.49
CA SER A 55 -6.14 4.24 14.34
C SER A 55 -6.48 5.53 13.59
N LEU A 56 -7.57 5.49 12.84
CA LEU A 56 -8.12 6.63 12.12
C LEU A 56 -9.56 6.33 11.69
N ARG A 57 -10.27 7.35 11.22
CA ARG A 57 -11.53 7.16 10.48
C ARG A 57 -11.30 7.52 9.02
N ALA A 58 -11.94 6.77 8.12
CA ALA A 58 -11.80 6.98 6.69
C ALA A 58 -13.11 6.72 5.95
N ARG A 59 -13.26 7.41 4.81
CA ARG A 59 -14.22 7.10 3.75
C ARG A 59 -13.69 7.50 2.38
N ALA A 60 -14.22 6.90 1.33
CA ALA A 60 -13.84 7.15 -0.05
C ALA A 60 -15.02 7.66 -0.86
N SER A 61 -14.77 8.30 -2.01
CA SER A 61 -15.81 8.84 -2.88
C SER A 61 -16.67 7.77 -3.56
N SER A 62 -16.17 6.54 -3.69
CA SER A 62 -16.84 5.44 -4.38
C SER A 62 -16.25 4.11 -3.96
N GLU A 63 -17.04 3.03 -4.06
CA GLU A 63 -16.58 1.66 -3.90
C GLU A 63 -15.66 1.18 -5.05
N SER A 64 -15.73 1.83 -6.22
CA SER A 64 -15.07 1.42 -7.46
C SER A 64 -14.11 2.45 -8.02
N ILE A 65 -13.22 2.99 -7.17
CA ILE A 65 -12.19 3.93 -7.62
C ILE A 65 -11.18 3.20 -8.51
N SER A 66 -10.93 3.74 -9.72
CA SER A 66 -9.87 3.25 -10.62
C SER A 66 -8.49 3.56 -10.03
N GLY A 67 -7.64 2.54 -9.89
CA GLY A 67 -6.33 2.66 -9.29
C GLY A 67 -6.26 2.11 -7.87
N THR A 68 -5.58 2.82 -6.97
CA THR A 68 -5.37 2.38 -5.59
C THR A 68 -5.60 3.51 -4.58
N TRP A 69 -6.02 3.16 -3.39
CA TRP A 69 -5.99 4.05 -2.24
C TRP A 69 -5.82 3.25 -0.96
N GLY A 70 -5.37 3.90 0.09
CA GLY A 70 -5.21 3.23 1.36
C GLY A 70 -4.45 4.05 2.40
N PHE A 71 -4.21 3.39 3.52
CA PHE A 71 -3.46 3.95 4.64
C PHE A 71 -2.81 2.82 5.46
N GLY A 72 -1.61 3.11 5.96
CA GLY A 72 -0.88 2.15 6.77
C GLY A 72 0.60 2.45 6.86
N LEU A 73 1.36 1.46 7.24
CA LEU A 73 2.82 1.55 7.36
C LEU A 73 3.49 0.67 6.32
N TRP A 74 4.53 1.19 5.68
CA TRP A 74 5.29 0.46 4.67
C TRP A 74 6.75 0.86 4.61
N ASN A 75 7.57 0.07 3.93
CA ASN A 75 8.97 0.38 3.68
C ASN A 75 9.23 1.07 2.33
N ASP A 76 8.19 1.63 1.65
CA ASP A 76 8.27 2.22 0.31
C ASP A 76 9.01 1.29 -0.67
N PRO A 77 8.44 0.11 -1.00
CA PRO A 77 9.18 -0.93 -1.72
C PRO A 77 9.43 -0.58 -3.18
N PHE A 78 8.62 0.31 -3.78
CA PHE A 78 8.62 0.54 -5.21
C PHE A 78 9.79 1.40 -5.72
N GLY A 79 10.42 2.23 -4.89
CA GLY A 79 11.61 3.01 -5.25
C GLY A 79 11.51 3.70 -6.62
N PHE A 80 12.38 3.32 -7.55
CA PHE A 80 12.28 3.72 -8.96
C PHE A 80 10.97 3.25 -9.58
N SER A 81 9.93 3.98 -9.39
CA SER A 81 8.64 3.63 -9.98
C SER A 81 8.63 4.05 -11.45
N PHE A 82 9.27 3.33 -12.30
CA PHE A 82 9.17 3.39 -13.77
C PHE A 82 8.48 4.65 -14.35
N GLY A 83 8.66 5.81 -13.71
CA GLY A 83 7.99 7.07 -14.04
C GLY A 83 6.63 7.32 -13.35
N PHE A 84 6.13 6.39 -12.54
CA PHE A 84 4.81 6.46 -11.91
C PHE A 84 4.92 6.44 -10.38
N GLY A 85 4.99 7.59 -9.73
CA GLY A 85 5.08 7.70 -8.27
C GLY A 85 6.39 7.17 -7.67
N GLY A 86 6.45 7.00 -6.36
CA GLY A 86 7.64 6.56 -5.63
C GLY A 86 8.70 7.64 -5.45
N ASN A 87 9.78 7.31 -4.75
CA ASN A 87 10.93 8.19 -4.60
C ASN A 87 12.05 7.75 -5.54
N PRO A 88 12.42 8.56 -6.57
CA PRO A 88 13.43 8.19 -7.56
C PRO A 88 14.84 7.97 -6.97
N ARG A 89 15.04 8.35 -5.72
CA ARG A 89 16.32 8.16 -5.01
C ARG A 89 16.40 6.85 -4.23
N ARG A 90 15.32 6.05 -4.21
CA ARG A 90 15.30 4.79 -3.47
C ARG A 90 15.35 3.59 -4.41
N VAL A 91 16.26 2.69 -4.13
CA VAL A 91 16.33 1.40 -4.84
C VAL A 91 15.11 0.55 -4.46
N PRO A 92 14.41 -0.09 -5.41
CA PRO A 92 13.33 -1.02 -5.12
C PRO A 92 13.76 -2.11 -4.12
N THR A 93 12.84 -2.56 -3.28
CA THR A 93 13.06 -3.62 -2.28
C THR A 93 11.83 -4.51 -2.16
N LEU A 94 11.96 -5.61 -1.43
CA LEU A 94 10.81 -6.46 -1.11
C LEU A 94 9.86 -5.75 -0.12
N PRO A 95 8.55 -5.99 -0.21
CA PRO A 95 7.57 -5.29 0.61
C PRO A 95 7.64 -5.72 2.07
N ASN A 96 7.61 -4.74 2.96
CA ASN A 96 7.26 -4.85 4.35
C ASN A 96 6.17 -3.81 4.59
N ALA A 97 4.96 -4.25 4.86
CA ALA A 97 3.80 -3.37 5.00
C ALA A 97 2.73 -3.97 5.92
N ILE A 98 1.97 -3.08 6.54
CA ILE A 98 0.74 -3.37 7.27
C ILE A 98 -0.25 -2.24 6.95
N TRP A 99 -1.36 -2.56 6.27
CA TRP A 99 -2.25 -1.54 5.73
C TRP A 99 -3.69 -1.99 5.51
N PHE A 100 -4.58 -1.03 5.41
CA PHE A 100 -5.85 -1.10 4.71
C PHE A 100 -5.65 -0.55 3.30
N PHE A 101 -6.10 -1.30 2.31
CA PHE A 101 -5.71 -1.05 0.92
C PHE A 101 -6.84 -1.39 -0.04
N HIS A 102 -7.22 -0.44 -0.87
CA HIS A 102 -8.12 -0.67 -1.99
C HIS A 102 -7.32 -0.75 -3.29
N ALA A 103 -7.66 -1.72 -4.10
CA ALA A 103 -7.10 -1.91 -5.43
C ALA A 103 -8.20 -2.23 -6.43
N SER A 104 -8.28 -1.47 -7.52
CA SER A 104 -9.23 -1.75 -8.61
C SER A 104 -8.98 -3.12 -9.26
N LYS A 105 -9.92 -3.61 -10.05
CA LYS A 105 -9.89 -4.97 -10.66
C LYS A 105 -8.68 -5.23 -11.56
N GLU A 106 -8.05 -4.19 -12.09
CA GLU A 106 -6.84 -4.26 -12.91
C GLU A 106 -5.61 -4.64 -12.09
N ASN A 107 -5.65 -4.39 -10.78
CA ASN A 107 -4.59 -4.72 -9.85
C ASN A 107 -4.62 -6.20 -9.46
N TYR A 108 -3.45 -6.72 -9.12
CA TYR A 108 -3.31 -7.98 -8.39
C TYR A 108 -2.05 -7.93 -7.53
N LEU A 109 -2.21 -7.64 -6.25
CA LEU A 109 -1.13 -7.37 -5.31
C LEU A 109 -1.04 -8.47 -4.25
N SER A 110 -0.80 -9.69 -4.70
CA SER A 110 -0.54 -10.86 -3.85
C SER A 110 0.49 -11.77 -4.50
N PHE A 111 1.39 -12.33 -3.72
CA PHE A 111 2.40 -13.31 -4.16
C PHE A 111 1.95 -14.75 -3.92
N SER A 112 1.15 -15.02 -2.88
CA SER A 112 0.76 -16.37 -2.41
C SER A 112 -0.71 -16.72 -2.69
N ASN A 113 -1.35 -16.09 -3.69
CA ASN A 113 -2.75 -16.32 -4.07
C ASN A 113 -3.79 -15.91 -2.99
N LYS A 114 -3.44 -14.94 -2.15
CA LYS A 114 -4.40 -14.22 -1.32
C LYS A 114 -5.20 -13.24 -2.17
N PRO A 115 -6.30 -12.68 -1.68
CA PRO A 115 -7.02 -11.63 -2.40
C PRO A 115 -6.06 -10.49 -2.81
N GLY A 116 -6.05 -10.15 -4.10
CA GLY A 116 -5.11 -9.18 -4.67
C GLY A 116 -5.75 -7.88 -5.17
N ASN A 117 -7.09 -7.75 -5.04
CA ASN A 117 -7.86 -6.56 -5.39
C ASN A 117 -9.15 -6.45 -4.56
N GLY A 118 -9.87 -5.32 -4.67
CA GLY A 118 -10.96 -4.93 -3.80
C GLY A 118 -10.44 -4.17 -2.58
N PHE A 119 -11.26 -4.00 -1.56
CA PHE A 119 -10.81 -3.41 -0.30
C PHE A 119 -10.26 -4.52 0.62
N LEU A 120 -9.02 -4.35 1.06
CA LEU A 120 -8.22 -5.40 1.69
C LEU A 120 -7.62 -4.92 3.00
N VAL A 121 -7.41 -5.85 3.93
CA VAL A 121 -6.34 -5.75 4.92
C VAL A 121 -5.23 -6.69 4.51
N GLN A 122 -3.98 -6.23 4.61
CA GLN A 122 -2.82 -7.05 4.25
C GLN A 122 -1.63 -6.74 5.17
N ALA A 123 -0.88 -7.79 5.46
CA ALA A 123 0.43 -7.71 6.09
C ALA A 123 1.46 -8.44 5.22
N PHE A 124 2.63 -7.80 5.01
CA PHE A 124 3.75 -8.35 4.25
C PHE A 124 5.01 -8.33 5.11
N ARG A 125 5.71 -9.45 5.12
CA ARG A 125 7.02 -9.58 5.73
C ARG A 125 8.03 -10.12 4.74
N SER A 126 9.10 -9.39 4.54
CA SER A 126 10.18 -9.79 3.64
C SER A 126 11.54 -9.66 4.29
N PRO A 127 12.54 -10.47 3.87
CA PRO A 127 13.91 -10.27 4.30
C PRO A 127 14.46 -8.94 3.74
N THR A 128 15.39 -8.35 4.47
CA THR A 128 16.11 -7.13 4.06
C THR A 128 17.18 -7.49 3.02
N LEU A 129 16.74 -7.88 1.82
CA LEU A 129 17.65 -8.17 0.71
C LEU A 129 17.62 -7.02 -0.30
N PRO A 130 18.77 -6.46 -0.68
CA PRO A 130 18.83 -5.53 -1.80
C PRO A 130 18.33 -6.22 -3.07
N LEU A 131 17.33 -5.64 -3.74
CA LEU A 131 16.78 -6.19 -5.00
C LEU A 131 17.87 -6.40 -6.08
N GLY A 132 18.97 -5.66 -6.03
CA GLY A 132 20.13 -5.87 -6.89
C GLY A 132 20.73 -7.28 -6.79
N ARG A 133 20.61 -7.96 -5.64
CA ARG A 133 20.99 -9.38 -5.52
C ARG A 133 19.94 -10.31 -6.13
N LEU A 134 18.65 -9.97 -6.01
CA LEU A 134 17.56 -10.73 -6.63
C LEU A 134 17.49 -10.51 -8.15
N ALA A 135 17.75 -9.30 -8.63
CA ALA A 135 17.83 -9.00 -10.05
C ALA A 135 18.98 -9.78 -10.72
N ARG A 136 20.14 -9.93 -10.06
CA ARG A 136 21.24 -10.78 -10.57
C ARG A 136 20.85 -12.26 -10.67
N ILE A 137 20.03 -12.76 -9.75
CA ILE A 137 19.49 -14.13 -9.80
C ILE A 137 18.47 -14.25 -10.94
N GLY A 138 17.62 -13.25 -11.14
CA GLY A 138 16.60 -13.23 -12.19
C GLY A 138 17.13 -13.05 -13.61
N THR A 139 18.27 -12.36 -13.80
CA THR A 139 18.90 -12.14 -15.12
C THR A 139 19.80 -13.30 -15.57
N THR A 140 20.22 -14.15 -14.64
CA THR A 140 21.12 -15.29 -14.95
C THR A 140 20.39 -16.62 -15.20
N LEU A 141 19.09 -16.68 -14.94
CA LEU A 141 18.30 -17.89 -15.11
C LEU A 141 17.09 -17.63 -16.03
N PRO A 142 16.83 -18.48 -17.06
CA PRO A 142 15.66 -18.38 -17.92
C PRO A 142 14.41 -18.83 -17.16
N PHE A 143 14.08 -18.13 -16.06
CA PHE A 143 12.85 -18.41 -15.31
C PHE A 143 11.63 -17.87 -16.05
N SER A 144 10.62 -18.72 -16.23
CA SER A 144 9.29 -18.24 -16.58
C SER A 144 8.76 -17.32 -15.47
N ARG A 145 7.98 -16.31 -15.85
CA ARG A 145 7.36 -15.36 -14.90
C ARG A 145 6.58 -16.06 -13.78
N THR A 146 5.98 -17.20 -14.09
CA THR A 146 5.27 -18.06 -13.13
C THR A 146 6.23 -18.66 -12.10
N LYS A 147 7.38 -19.18 -12.53
CA LYS A 147 8.40 -19.71 -11.58
C LYS A 147 8.99 -18.60 -10.71
N ALA A 148 9.22 -17.41 -11.26
CA ALA A 148 9.65 -16.26 -10.48
C ALA A 148 8.62 -15.88 -9.41
N ARG A 149 7.33 -15.89 -9.73
CA ARG A 149 6.26 -15.64 -8.76
C ARG A 149 6.21 -16.70 -7.65
N VAL A 150 6.34 -17.99 -7.99
CA VAL A 150 6.43 -19.07 -7.01
C VAL A 150 7.65 -18.91 -6.09
N LEU A 151 8.79 -18.43 -6.62
CA LEU A 151 9.95 -18.12 -5.78
C LEU A 151 9.66 -16.95 -4.85
N MET A 152 9.03 -15.89 -5.37
CA MET A 152 8.66 -14.73 -4.56
C MET A 152 7.68 -15.08 -3.43
N SER A 153 6.71 -15.97 -3.67
CA SER A 153 5.77 -16.43 -2.64
C SER A 153 6.43 -17.23 -1.51
N LYS A 154 7.64 -17.74 -1.72
CA LYS A 154 8.44 -18.41 -0.68
C LYS A 154 9.34 -17.44 0.11
N ILE A 155 9.59 -16.25 -0.45
CA ILE A 155 10.47 -15.23 0.14
C ILE A 155 9.67 -14.18 0.88
N VAL A 156 8.51 -13.80 0.31
CA VAL A 156 7.59 -12.82 0.89
C VAL A 156 6.50 -13.57 1.63
N GLU A 157 6.53 -13.49 2.96
CA GLU A 157 5.40 -13.90 3.78
C GLU A 157 4.29 -12.86 3.63
N GLU A 158 3.09 -13.30 3.33
CA GLU A 158 1.92 -12.41 3.28
C GLU A 158 0.69 -13.06 3.87
N ASP A 159 -0.16 -12.24 4.44
CA ASP A 159 -1.51 -12.61 4.81
C ASP A 159 -2.46 -11.45 4.56
N GLY A 160 -3.72 -11.75 4.28
CA GLY A 160 -4.72 -10.74 4.01
C GLY A 160 -6.06 -11.32 3.62
N ILE A 161 -7.08 -10.50 3.80
CA ILE A 161 -8.46 -10.81 3.42
C ILE A 161 -9.09 -9.62 2.70
N ARG A 162 -10.14 -9.90 1.92
CA ARG A 162 -11.02 -8.87 1.37
C ARG A 162 -12.08 -8.52 2.41
N LEU A 163 -12.31 -7.24 2.55
CA LEU A 163 -13.36 -6.70 3.43
C LEU A 163 -14.64 -6.43 2.62
N SER A 164 -15.78 -6.66 3.25
CA SER A 164 -17.10 -6.29 2.76
C SER A 164 -17.59 -5.13 3.62
N VAL A 165 -17.10 -3.92 3.34
CA VAL A 165 -17.41 -2.69 4.07
C VAL A 165 -17.81 -1.64 3.04
N ASP A 166 -18.87 -0.89 3.29
CA ASP A 166 -19.22 0.26 2.45
C ASP A 166 -18.22 1.39 2.73
N VAL A 167 -17.20 1.46 1.86
CA VAL A 167 -16.12 2.44 2.02
C VAL A 167 -16.57 3.88 1.76
N THR A 168 -17.80 4.11 1.31
CA THR A 168 -18.35 5.48 1.11
C THR A 168 -18.83 6.09 2.41
N GLU A 169 -19.03 5.27 3.43
CA GLU A 169 -19.41 5.69 4.77
C GLU A 169 -18.19 5.81 5.70
N TRP A 170 -18.35 6.57 6.78
CA TRP A 170 -17.30 6.73 7.77
C TRP A 170 -17.18 5.49 8.66
N HIS A 171 -16.02 4.80 8.57
CA HIS A 171 -15.66 3.70 9.44
C HIS A 171 -14.43 4.02 10.28
N ALA A 172 -14.36 3.41 11.45
CA ALA A 172 -13.16 3.44 12.29
C ALA A 172 -12.26 2.25 11.93
N TYR A 173 -11.04 2.53 11.57
CA TYR A 173 -10.03 1.54 11.22
C TYR A 173 -8.91 1.56 12.23
N ARG A 174 -8.48 0.38 12.65
CA ARG A 174 -7.34 0.22 13.56
C ARG A 174 -6.52 -1.00 13.17
N PHE A 175 -5.20 -0.89 13.25
CA PHE A 175 -4.34 -2.06 13.32
C PHE A 175 -3.36 -1.97 14.48
N GLU A 176 -2.94 -3.14 14.97
CA GLU A 176 -1.81 -3.30 15.88
C GLU A 176 -0.68 -4.02 15.17
N TRP A 177 0.51 -3.48 15.30
CA TRP A 177 1.74 -4.08 14.81
C TRP A 177 2.65 -4.44 15.97
N ARG A 178 2.85 -5.75 16.18
CA ARG A 178 3.74 -6.33 17.18
C ARG A 178 4.84 -7.14 16.48
N PRO A 179 5.96 -7.48 17.13
CA PRO A 179 7.08 -8.20 16.50
C PRO A 179 6.72 -9.52 15.80
N LYS A 180 5.66 -10.20 16.26
CA LYS A 180 5.22 -11.51 15.75
C LYS A 180 3.72 -11.59 15.51
N ARG A 181 3.05 -10.44 15.43
CA ARG A 181 1.60 -10.38 15.29
C ARG A 181 1.18 -9.09 14.62
N SER A 182 0.29 -9.19 13.66
CA SER A 182 -0.49 -8.08 13.12
C SER A 182 -1.96 -8.37 13.33
N ALA A 183 -2.74 -7.36 13.73
CA ALA A 183 -4.17 -7.52 13.90
C ALA A 183 -4.89 -6.25 13.43
N PHE A 184 -6.08 -6.42 12.84
CA PHE A 184 -6.83 -5.37 12.19
C PHE A 184 -8.28 -5.37 12.66
N TRP A 185 -8.84 -4.17 12.86
CA TRP A 185 -10.23 -3.95 13.26
C TRP A 185 -10.89 -2.93 12.37
N VAL A 186 -12.17 -3.15 12.09
CA VAL A 186 -13.09 -2.18 11.50
C VAL A 186 -14.26 -2.04 12.44
N ASP A 187 -14.59 -0.82 12.85
CA ASP A 187 -15.67 -0.51 13.82
C ASP A 187 -15.62 -1.43 15.06
N ASP A 188 -14.43 -1.54 15.65
CA ASP A 188 -14.11 -2.39 16.82
C ASP A 188 -14.24 -3.92 16.58
N THR A 189 -14.65 -4.34 15.39
CA THR A 189 -14.69 -5.77 15.03
C THR A 189 -13.32 -6.22 14.53
N LEU A 190 -12.75 -7.27 15.14
CA LEU A 190 -11.53 -7.91 14.67
C LEU A 190 -11.79 -8.58 13.32
N VAL A 191 -11.14 -8.13 12.26
CA VAL A 191 -11.32 -8.66 10.90
C VAL A 191 -10.19 -9.58 10.47
N LEU A 192 -8.98 -9.38 10.97
CA LEU A 192 -7.83 -10.26 10.71
C LEU A 192 -6.88 -10.23 11.89
N GLU A 193 -6.40 -11.41 12.27
CA GLU A 193 -5.22 -11.59 13.11
C GLU A 193 -4.27 -12.58 12.45
N THR A 194 -2.98 -12.24 12.39
CA THR A 194 -1.97 -13.04 11.69
C THR A 194 -0.60 -12.97 12.36
N SER A 195 0.19 -14.02 12.20
CA SER A 195 1.61 -14.04 12.61
C SER A 195 2.52 -13.30 11.62
N VAL A 196 2.03 -12.94 10.44
CA VAL A 196 2.78 -12.12 9.48
C VAL A 196 2.89 -10.70 10.04
N SER A 197 4.10 -10.32 10.36
CA SER A 197 4.42 -9.02 10.95
C SER A 197 5.59 -8.40 10.22
N PRO A 198 5.42 -7.22 9.58
CA PRO A 198 6.47 -6.59 8.79
C PRO A 198 7.71 -6.30 9.62
N ARG A 199 8.87 -6.23 8.96
CA ARG A 199 10.13 -5.85 9.58
C ARG A 199 10.24 -4.33 9.64
N PRO A 200 10.63 -3.76 10.78
CA PRO A 200 10.94 -2.33 10.88
C PRO A 200 12.23 -1.99 10.10
N PRO A 201 12.46 -0.70 9.81
CA PRO A 201 11.56 0.43 10.07
C PRO A 201 10.53 0.64 8.97
N LEU A 202 9.40 1.27 9.31
CA LEU A 202 8.33 1.60 8.37
C LEU A 202 7.98 3.09 8.48
N GLY A 203 7.39 3.62 7.41
CA GLY A 203 6.83 4.98 7.36
C GLY A 203 5.32 4.94 7.18
N LEU A 204 4.62 5.93 7.72
CA LEU A 204 3.19 6.13 7.52
C LEU A 204 2.94 6.67 6.12
N VAL A 205 1.99 6.06 5.43
CA VAL A 205 1.49 6.51 4.13
C VAL A 205 -0.03 6.48 4.11
N ILE A 206 -0.61 7.53 3.54
CA ILE A 206 -2.03 7.67 3.20
C ILE A 206 -2.06 8.17 1.76
N TRP A 207 -2.75 7.48 0.85
CA TRP A 207 -2.71 7.86 -0.56
C TRP A 207 -3.98 7.52 -1.32
N ILE A 208 -4.15 8.17 -2.45
CA ILE A 208 -5.05 7.83 -3.53
C ILE A 208 -4.33 8.10 -4.85
N ASP A 209 -4.41 7.16 -5.79
CA ASP A 209 -3.83 7.30 -7.13
C ASP A 209 -4.57 6.49 -8.19
N ASN A 210 -4.26 6.75 -9.47
CA ASN A 210 -4.79 6.02 -10.62
C ASN A 210 -3.83 4.94 -11.16
N GLN A 211 -2.90 4.47 -10.35
CA GLN A 211 -1.94 3.45 -10.76
C GLN A 211 -2.52 2.04 -10.65
N TYR A 212 -2.05 1.15 -11.53
CA TYR A 212 -2.24 -0.28 -11.33
C TYR A 212 -0.91 -1.04 -11.40
N ALA A 213 -0.84 -2.11 -10.64
CA ALA A 213 0.22 -3.11 -10.71
C ALA A 213 -0.40 -4.49 -10.55
N THR A 214 0.02 -5.42 -11.41
CA THR A 214 -0.51 -6.78 -11.40
C THR A 214 0.61 -7.79 -11.63
N TRP A 215 0.59 -8.85 -10.83
CA TRP A 215 1.37 -10.05 -11.05
C TRP A 215 0.51 -11.27 -10.72
N LYS A 216 -0.26 -11.69 -11.70
CA LYS A 216 -1.28 -12.75 -11.55
C LYS A 216 -0.65 -14.13 -11.37
N PRO A 217 -1.42 -15.12 -10.84
CA PRO A 217 -0.97 -16.50 -10.67
C PRO A 217 -0.49 -17.17 -11.96
N ASP A 218 -1.05 -16.81 -13.11
CA ASP A 218 -0.63 -17.26 -14.44
C ASP A 218 0.68 -16.66 -14.93
N GLY A 219 1.28 -15.74 -14.16
CA GLY A 219 2.52 -15.02 -14.49
C GLY A 219 2.29 -13.74 -15.29
N GLN A 220 1.04 -13.34 -15.56
CA GLN A 220 0.77 -12.06 -16.20
C GLN A 220 1.27 -10.91 -15.30
N LEU A 221 2.19 -10.13 -15.84
CA LEU A 221 2.78 -8.96 -15.19
C LEU A 221 2.39 -7.71 -15.96
N GLY A 222 1.90 -6.70 -15.27
CA GLY A 222 1.56 -5.41 -15.84
C GLY A 222 1.64 -4.29 -14.80
N PHE A 223 1.84 -3.08 -15.27
CA PHE A 223 1.77 -1.86 -14.48
C PHE A 223 1.50 -0.67 -15.40
N GLY A 224 0.94 0.37 -14.85
CA GLY A 224 0.63 1.60 -15.58
C GLY A 224 -0.33 2.48 -14.83
N VAL A 225 -0.97 3.37 -15.57
CA VAL A 225 -2.01 4.27 -15.06
C VAL A 225 -3.33 4.00 -15.75
N LEU A 226 -4.41 4.24 -15.04
CA LEU A 226 -5.78 4.02 -15.51
C LEU A 226 -6.45 5.36 -15.82
N GLU A 227 -7.38 5.32 -16.72
CA GLU A 227 -8.42 6.34 -16.81
C GLU A 227 -9.25 6.30 -15.52
N ASN A 228 -9.55 7.46 -14.97
CA ASN A 228 -10.28 7.58 -13.72
C ASN A 228 -11.24 8.78 -13.74
N ASP A 229 -12.36 8.63 -13.06
CA ASP A 229 -13.21 9.73 -12.64
C ASP A 229 -12.55 10.51 -11.50
N GLU A 230 -13.05 11.71 -11.21
CA GLU A 230 -12.65 12.43 -10.00
C GLU A 230 -12.92 11.54 -8.78
N ALA A 231 -11.91 11.41 -7.93
CA ALA A 231 -12.00 10.57 -6.75
C ALA A 231 -11.28 11.19 -5.55
N TRP A 232 -11.76 10.84 -4.36
CA TRP A 232 -11.16 11.32 -3.13
C TRP A 232 -11.20 10.27 -2.01
N LEU A 233 -10.28 10.44 -1.07
CA LEU A 233 -10.19 9.74 0.20
C LEU A 233 -10.20 10.79 1.32
N GLU A 234 -11.10 10.68 2.27
CA GLU A 234 -11.13 11.47 3.50
C GLU A 234 -10.66 10.65 4.68
N ILE A 235 -9.81 11.28 5.49
CA ILE A 235 -9.23 10.68 6.69
C ILE A 235 -9.34 11.66 7.84
N GLU A 236 -9.79 11.21 9.00
CA GLU A 236 -9.81 12.00 10.22
C GLU A 236 -9.33 11.20 11.45
N ALA A 237 -9.12 11.89 12.57
CA ALA A 237 -8.77 11.30 13.86
C ALA A 237 -7.55 10.36 13.80
N ILE A 238 -6.51 10.71 13.04
CA ILE A 238 -5.30 9.90 12.91
C ILE A 238 -4.56 9.89 14.25
N ALA A 239 -4.36 8.71 14.81
CA ALA A 239 -3.61 8.51 16.05
C ALA A 239 -2.65 7.32 15.93
N ILE A 240 -1.39 7.54 16.32
CA ILE A 240 -0.38 6.50 16.48
C ILE A 240 -0.04 6.44 17.96
N SER A 241 -0.12 5.25 18.54
CA SER A 241 0.30 5.01 19.93
C SER A 241 1.34 3.90 19.99
N GLU A 242 2.46 4.18 20.62
CA GLU A 242 3.49 3.20 20.96
C GLU A 242 3.12 2.54 22.31
N LYS A 243 3.33 1.22 22.41
CA LYS A 243 3.04 0.43 23.64
C LYS A 243 4.25 -0.39 24.03
#